data_9a18fc8db8637b6a541f2d8245c5822c
#
_entry.id   9a18fc8db8637b6a541f2d8245c5822c
#
_cell.length_a   1.000
_cell.length_b   1.000
_cell.length_c   1.000
_cell.angle_alpha   90.00
_cell.angle_beta   90.00
_cell.angle_gamma   90.00
#
_symmetry.space_group_name_H-M   'P 1'
#
loop_
_entity.id
_entity.type
_entity.pdbx_description
1 polymer ?
#
loop_
_entity_poly.entity_id
_entity_poly.type
_entity_poly.pdbx_seq_one_letter_code
_entity_poly.pdbx_strand_id
1 'polypeptide(L)'
;MSDWGGTNSTAESLKAGLALEMPGTARYYSERAVKAAIATGKLSEEVIDQRVNEILNLIALTGKFDNKEPSPERAVVDPEHSELIREAGAQGIVLLKNENDTLPLQPSKVKKMAVLGLAKQCLAHGGGSASVNAHYKISPYEALDIAFGGDTELLYAEGAHMHRTLPVLSEHIFDLQGTAGFTMTKYNLEDPEKIDSVTTIESSRYMSPGQAPSSRVVIEGTYTPEESGHHKLELSSIGVATLYIDGELVMGTQGSTVDPVSFLQGNAGGQRISFSFKQGTSYNIKVELKLSANTSGFLLLQGVMGVSLGLTEQAKAEEDLLTPAVEAAKNADVTIVFVGNTNAWESEGRDMESMNLPANGSQDALISAVADVNPNTIVVNSTGVPIAMPWLSKVKVVLQTWFPGQEAGNSIVDILTGAVSPSGRLPVTFPRRLEDAPAYGNFPGDTEKLEVNYAEGSFIGYRHFDHSPETVSFHFGHGLSYTTFAFDKAAFSTSTKIISQDSESGYIATINVTNTGDVNGSEVVQVYLTPPSNATDIRTQRKLVGFEKLVLHPGETKSAHVAFAQIEFLEWDEGKSRWSVAAGEHLVELSTSAAKADVKATFTFKIEEDCVTSRL
;
A
#
# COMPACT_ATOMS: atom_id res chain seq x y z
N MET A 1 -15.14 11.61 13.35
CA MET A 1 -15.93 11.32 12.14
C MET A 1 -15.69 9.89 11.72
N SER A 2 -16.65 9.27 11.04
CA SER A 2 -16.46 7.91 10.49
C SER A 2 -15.61 7.93 9.22
N ASP A 3 -15.08 6.78 8.85
CA ASP A 3 -14.70 6.47 7.48
C ASP A 3 -15.97 6.35 6.60
N TRP A 4 -15.80 6.34 5.27
CA TRP A 4 -16.89 6.25 4.29
C TRP A 4 -17.64 4.93 4.43
N GLY A 5 -18.91 5.02 4.86
CA GLY A 5 -19.75 3.85 5.13
C GLY A 5 -19.40 3.09 6.42
N GLY A 6 -18.50 3.59 7.24
CA GLY A 6 -18.05 2.95 8.49
C GLY A 6 -19.03 3.02 9.67
N THR A 7 -20.16 3.76 9.52
CA THR A 7 -21.20 3.84 10.56
C THR A 7 -22.20 2.71 10.38
N ASN A 8 -22.43 1.92 11.45
CA ASN A 8 -23.32 0.75 11.41
C ASN A 8 -24.47 0.80 12.44
N SER A 9 -24.58 1.86 13.24
CA SER A 9 -25.64 2.04 14.24
C SER A 9 -25.92 3.52 14.48
N THR A 10 -27.09 3.83 15.04
CA THR A 10 -27.50 5.19 15.38
C THR A 10 -27.12 5.53 16.84
N ALA A 11 -27.81 4.90 17.80
CA ALA A 11 -27.66 5.25 19.21
C ALA A 11 -26.31 4.84 19.79
N GLU A 12 -25.84 3.66 19.44
CA GLU A 12 -24.58 3.09 19.94
C GLU A 12 -23.39 3.91 19.46
N SER A 13 -23.35 4.27 18.16
CA SER A 13 -22.28 5.08 17.57
C SER A 13 -22.24 6.51 18.17
N LEU A 14 -23.41 7.16 18.35
CA LEU A 14 -23.50 8.47 18.98
C LEU A 14 -23.03 8.45 20.44
N LYS A 15 -23.43 7.41 21.22
CA LYS A 15 -22.98 7.23 22.60
C LYS A 15 -21.48 6.97 22.71
N ALA A 16 -20.92 6.25 21.75
CA ALA A 16 -19.49 5.95 21.69
C ALA A 16 -18.62 7.14 21.24
N GLY A 17 -19.21 8.29 20.87
CA GLY A 17 -18.46 9.49 20.54
C GLY A 17 -18.33 9.81 19.05
N LEU A 18 -18.98 9.06 18.16
CA LEU A 18 -18.96 9.37 16.73
C LEU A 18 -19.88 10.57 16.44
N ALA A 19 -19.29 11.73 16.12
CA ALA A 19 -20.04 12.97 15.93
C ALA A 19 -20.50 13.20 14.49
N LEU A 20 -19.85 12.59 13.51
CA LEU A 20 -20.14 12.84 12.08
C LEU A 20 -20.08 11.53 11.28
N GLU A 21 -21.19 11.19 10.61
CA GLU A 21 -21.28 10.09 9.65
C GLU A 21 -20.88 10.56 8.25
N MET A 22 -19.89 9.90 7.67
CA MET A 22 -19.38 10.17 6.33
C MET A 22 -19.76 9.05 5.33
N PRO A 23 -19.95 9.37 4.02
CA PRO A 23 -19.71 10.68 3.36
C PRO A 23 -20.95 11.59 3.32
N GLY A 24 -22.00 11.41 3.94
CA GLY A 24 -23.31 11.99 3.65
C GLY A 24 -23.88 11.31 2.36
N THR A 25 -25.07 11.15 2.14
CA THR A 25 -26.31 11.41 2.84
C THR A 25 -26.40 10.46 4.03
N ALA A 26 -26.53 10.96 5.23
CA ALA A 26 -26.51 10.17 6.45
C ALA A 26 -27.60 9.08 6.44
N ARG A 27 -27.21 7.84 6.65
CA ARG A 27 -28.11 6.67 6.76
C ARG A 27 -28.53 6.48 8.21
N TYR A 28 -27.56 6.35 9.10
CA TYR A 28 -27.76 6.09 10.52
C TYR A 28 -27.99 7.38 11.31
N TYR A 29 -27.44 8.52 10.86
CA TYR A 29 -27.64 9.83 11.47
C TYR A 29 -28.71 10.66 10.74
N SER A 30 -29.53 10.02 9.91
CA SER A 30 -30.69 10.66 9.32
C SER A 30 -31.64 11.16 10.41
N GLU A 31 -32.33 12.28 10.16
CA GLU A 31 -33.31 12.86 11.08
C GLU A 31 -34.32 11.81 11.58
N ARG A 32 -34.78 10.94 10.68
CA ARG A 32 -35.73 9.85 11.00
C ARG A 32 -35.14 8.84 11.98
N ALA A 33 -33.89 8.41 11.78
CA ALA A 33 -33.24 7.40 12.61
C ALA A 33 -32.97 7.96 14.02
N VAL A 34 -32.46 9.21 14.10
CA VAL A 34 -32.16 9.88 15.38
C VAL A 34 -33.44 10.12 16.17
N LYS A 35 -34.50 10.66 15.56
CA LYS A 35 -35.80 10.86 16.22
C LYS A 35 -36.40 9.55 16.72
N ALA A 36 -36.29 8.47 15.96
CA ALA A 36 -36.77 7.15 16.40
C ALA A 36 -35.98 6.62 17.61
N ALA A 37 -34.66 6.83 17.64
CA ALA A 37 -33.81 6.42 18.76
C ALA A 37 -34.16 7.20 20.06
N ILE A 38 -34.46 8.50 19.97
CA ILE A 38 -34.93 9.32 21.11
C ILE A 38 -36.29 8.82 21.57
N ALA A 39 -37.27 8.69 20.65
CA ALA A 39 -38.62 8.30 21.00
C ALA A 39 -38.71 6.91 21.66
N THR A 40 -37.75 6.03 21.37
CA THR A 40 -37.66 4.68 21.98
C THR A 40 -36.79 4.65 23.25
N GLY A 41 -36.27 5.79 23.70
CA GLY A 41 -35.41 5.88 24.88
C GLY A 41 -34.00 5.27 24.71
N LYS A 42 -33.62 4.91 23.49
CA LYS A 42 -32.26 4.40 23.19
C LYS A 42 -31.20 5.48 23.15
N LEU A 43 -31.58 6.74 22.93
CA LEU A 43 -30.71 7.90 22.83
C LEU A 43 -31.31 9.05 23.63
N SER A 44 -30.49 9.80 24.37
CA SER A 44 -30.90 11.03 25.04
C SER A 44 -30.46 12.27 24.23
N GLU A 45 -31.16 13.38 24.40
CA GLU A 45 -30.79 14.67 23.79
C GLU A 45 -29.41 15.16 24.25
N GLU A 46 -29.02 14.85 25.51
CA GLU A 46 -27.69 15.19 26.07
C GLU A 46 -26.54 14.60 25.23
N VAL A 47 -26.69 13.37 24.73
CA VAL A 47 -25.67 12.75 23.87
C VAL A 47 -25.59 13.50 22.54
N ILE A 48 -26.70 13.97 22.00
CA ILE A 48 -26.73 14.77 20.77
C ILE A 48 -26.04 16.11 21.01
N ASP A 49 -26.34 16.78 22.13
CA ASP A 49 -25.72 18.06 22.49
C ASP A 49 -24.19 17.91 22.64
N GLN A 50 -23.71 16.81 23.19
CA GLN A 50 -22.26 16.52 23.25
C GLN A 50 -21.66 16.43 21.84
N ARG A 51 -22.27 15.68 20.92
CA ARG A 51 -21.78 15.53 19.53
C ARG A 51 -21.84 16.85 18.78
N VAL A 52 -22.90 17.62 18.95
CA VAL A 52 -23.01 18.98 18.38
C VAL A 52 -21.89 19.89 18.91
N ASN A 53 -21.62 19.88 20.21
CA ASN A 53 -20.54 20.66 20.80
C ASN A 53 -19.16 20.29 20.24
N GLU A 54 -18.90 19.00 19.97
CA GLU A 54 -17.66 18.57 19.33
C GLU A 54 -17.50 19.15 17.92
N ILE A 55 -18.57 19.16 17.11
CA ILE A 55 -18.56 19.78 15.77
C ILE A 55 -18.40 21.30 15.88
N LEU A 56 -19.12 21.95 16.80
CA LEU A 56 -18.99 23.40 17.01
C LEU A 56 -17.57 23.79 17.46
N ASN A 57 -16.94 22.99 18.31
CA ASN A 57 -15.56 23.18 18.73
C ASN A 57 -14.59 23.06 17.54
N LEU A 58 -14.79 22.08 16.66
CA LEU A 58 -14.00 21.96 15.44
C LEU A 58 -14.16 23.19 14.53
N ILE A 59 -15.40 23.66 14.33
CA ILE A 59 -15.70 24.88 13.56
C ILE A 59 -15.00 26.10 14.18
N ALA A 60 -15.01 26.22 15.51
CA ALA A 60 -14.32 27.27 16.24
C ALA A 60 -12.81 27.22 16.05
N LEU A 61 -12.20 26.02 16.22
CA LEU A 61 -10.76 25.80 16.07
C LEU A 61 -10.27 26.12 14.63
N THR A 62 -11.09 25.87 13.62
CA THR A 62 -10.77 26.19 12.22
C THR A 62 -11.08 27.64 11.86
N GLY A 63 -11.59 28.47 12.77
CA GLY A 63 -11.93 29.88 12.55
C GLY A 63 -13.14 30.08 11.61
N LYS A 64 -13.92 29.03 11.35
CA LYS A 64 -15.03 29.08 10.39
C LYS A 64 -16.29 29.79 10.90
N PHE A 65 -16.37 30.11 12.18
CA PHE A 65 -17.40 31.03 12.68
C PHE A 65 -17.19 32.47 12.18
N ASP A 66 -15.92 32.90 12.11
CA ASP A 66 -15.56 34.26 11.68
C ASP A 66 -15.40 34.35 10.17
N ASN A 67 -14.79 33.33 9.56
CA ASN A 67 -14.60 33.23 8.11
C ASN A 67 -15.39 32.06 7.53
N LYS A 68 -16.63 32.30 7.11
CA LYS A 68 -17.56 31.29 6.59
C LYS A 68 -17.27 30.88 5.13
N GLU A 69 -16.51 31.70 4.41
CA GLU A 69 -16.18 31.39 3.02
C GLU A 69 -15.30 30.14 2.91
N PRO A 70 -15.54 29.30 1.91
CA PRO A 70 -14.63 28.19 1.59
C PRO A 70 -13.22 28.73 1.32
N SER A 71 -12.22 28.16 1.95
CA SER A 71 -10.84 28.44 1.57
C SER A 71 -10.57 27.83 0.20
N PRO A 72 -9.99 28.59 -0.75
CA PRO A 72 -9.64 28.01 -2.04
C PRO A 72 -8.58 26.92 -1.85
N GLU A 73 -8.73 25.84 -2.59
CA GLU A 73 -7.68 24.82 -2.67
C GLU A 73 -6.41 25.46 -3.28
N ARG A 74 -5.29 25.14 -2.70
CA ARG A 74 -3.99 25.59 -3.19
C ARG A 74 -3.04 24.41 -3.21
N ALA A 75 -2.38 24.22 -4.36
CA ALA A 75 -1.22 23.36 -4.49
C ALA A 75 0.01 24.24 -4.64
N VAL A 76 1.03 24.03 -3.83
CA VAL A 76 2.26 24.82 -3.81
C VAL A 76 3.45 23.91 -3.94
N VAL A 77 4.47 24.36 -4.69
CA VAL A 77 5.80 23.75 -4.66
C VAL A 77 6.58 24.44 -3.56
N ASP A 78 6.92 23.71 -2.53
CA ASP A 78 7.70 24.21 -1.40
C ASP A 78 9.00 23.39 -1.28
N PRO A 79 10.17 24.02 -1.40
CA PRO A 79 11.44 23.34 -1.26
C PRO A 79 11.63 22.63 0.09
N GLU A 80 11.11 23.19 1.19
CA GLU A 80 11.17 22.56 2.52
C GLU A 80 10.35 21.27 2.56
N HIS A 81 9.18 21.24 1.89
CA HIS A 81 8.39 20.02 1.76
C HIS A 81 9.13 18.97 0.91
N SER A 82 9.79 19.37 -0.16
CA SER A 82 10.56 18.47 -1.02
C SER A 82 11.72 17.83 -0.26
N GLU A 83 12.45 18.62 0.53
CA GLU A 83 13.54 18.14 1.39
C GLU A 83 13.01 17.16 2.45
N LEU A 84 11.89 17.50 3.12
CA LEU A 84 11.25 16.64 4.11
C LEU A 84 10.79 15.30 3.50
N ILE A 85 10.20 15.32 2.31
CA ILE A 85 9.77 14.10 1.60
C ILE A 85 10.98 13.23 1.28
N ARG A 86 12.07 13.81 0.78
CA ARG A 86 13.33 13.10 0.50
C ARG A 86 13.91 12.47 1.76
N GLU A 87 13.99 13.23 2.84
CA GLU A 87 14.48 12.74 4.13
C GLU A 87 13.60 11.62 4.68
N ALA A 88 12.29 11.82 4.74
CA ALA A 88 11.34 10.81 5.23
C ALA A 88 11.40 9.53 4.39
N GLY A 89 11.50 9.67 3.06
CA GLY A 89 11.68 8.54 2.14
C GLY A 89 12.95 7.76 2.45
N ALA A 90 14.09 8.44 2.55
CA ALA A 90 15.37 7.79 2.87
C ALA A 90 15.36 7.11 4.25
N GLN A 91 14.78 7.74 5.27
CA GLN A 91 14.64 7.16 6.61
C GLN A 91 13.67 5.99 6.70
N GLY A 92 12.69 5.91 5.77
CA GLY A 92 11.74 4.81 5.68
C GLY A 92 12.26 3.58 4.94
N ILE A 93 13.25 3.74 4.05
CA ILE A 93 13.85 2.64 3.30
C ILE A 93 14.53 1.64 4.24
N VAL A 94 14.23 0.35 4.04
CA VAL A 94 14.78 -0.75 4.83
C VAL A 94 15.81 -1.51 4.01
N LEU A 95 17.04 -1.58 4.49
CA LEU A 95 18.05 -2.47 3.94
C LEU A 95 17.83 -3.88 4.52
N LEU A 96 17.27 -4.77 3.69
CA LEU A 96 16.94 -6.14 4.11
C LEU A 96 18.14 -7.08 4.08
N LYS A 97 19.01 -6.92 3.09
CA LYS A 97 20.19 -7.76 2.85
C LYS A 97 21.30 -6.92 2.25
N ASN A 98 22.54 -7.10 2.72
CA ASN A 98 23.76 -6.47 2.18
C ASN A 98 24.97 -7.39 2.38
N GLU A 99 25.19 -8.32 1.46
CA GLU A 99 26.31 -9.25 1.54
C GLU A 99 27.60 -8.60 1.06
N ASN A 100 28.69 -8.87 1.78
CA ASN A 100 30.06 -8.40 1.49
C ASN A 100 30.16 -6.88 1.35
N ASP A 101 29.38 -6.11 2.10
CA ASP A 101 29.35 -4.64 2.06
C ASP A 101 29.26 -4.09 0.62
N THR A 102 28.39 -4.72 -0.19
CA THR A 102 28.16 -4.34 -1.58
C THR A 102 27.62 -2.92 -1.68
N LEU A 103 26.76 -2.51 -0.75
CA LEU A 103 26.40 -1.11 -0.53
C LEU A 103 27.16 -0.53 0.66
N PRO A 104 27.48 0.79 0.63
CA PRO A 104 27.14 1.78 -0.39
C PRO A 104 28.00 1.68 -1.66
N LEU A 105 27.40 2.04 -2.80
CA LEU A 105 28.11 2.13 -4.07
C LEU A 105 29.01 3.37 -4.07
N GLN A 106 30.22 3.21 -4.61
CA GLN A 106 31.14 4.32 -4.80
C GLN A 106 31.14 4.73 -6.29
N PRO A 107 30.63 5.94 -6.63
CA PRO A 107 30.51 6.37 -8.04
C PRO A 107 31.83 6.27 -8.81
N SER A 108 32.96 6.58 -8.18
CA SER A 108 34.29 6.49 -8.80
C SER A 108 34.73 5.07 -9.19
N LYS A 109 34.11 4.04 -8.62
CA LYS A 109 34.45 2.63 -8.87
C LYS A 109 33.54 1.94 -9.88
N VAL A 110 32.40 2.54 -10.25
CA VAL A 110 31.43 1.98 -11.18
C VAL A 110 31.61 2.67 -12.53
N LYS A 111 31.97 1.92 -13.58
CA LYS A 111 32.12 2.45 -14.94
C LYS A 111 30.89 2.14 -15.80
N LYS A 112 30.26 1.00 -15.58
CA LYS A 112 29.04 0.59 -16.26
C LYS A 112 28.03 0.07 -15.24
N MET A 113 26.82 0.57 -15.29
CA MET A 113 25.72 0.18 -14.44
C MET A 113 24.52 -0.25 -15.29
N ALA A 114 24.05 -1.47 -15.11
CA ALA A 114 22.77 -1.87 -15.64
C ALA A 114 21.65 -1.40 -14.71
N VAL A 115 20.71 -0.63 -15.22
CA VAL A 115 19.57 -0.04 -14.52
C VAL A 115 18.30 -0.61 -15.13
N LEU A 116 17.70 -1.60 -14.49
CA LEU A 116 16.69 -2.46 -15.09
C LEU A 116 15.32 -2.31 -14.43
N GLY A 117 14.29 -2.72 -15.15
CA GLY A 117 12.93 -2.78 -14.63
C GLY A 117 12.24 -1.41 -14.58
N LEU A 118 11.58 -1.14 -13.47
CA LEU A 118 10.77 0.06 -13.23
C LEU A 118 11.58 1.35 -12.97
N ALA A 119 12.88 1.35 -13.24
CA ALA A 119 13.78 2.46 -12.89
C ALA A 119 13.34 3.84 -13.44
N LYS A 120 12.70 3.89 -14.60
CA LYS A 120 12.19 5.12 -15.21
C LYS A 120 10.80 5.53 -14.70
N GLN A 121 10.21 4.76 -13.79
CA GLN A 121 8.95 5.08 -13.15
C GLN A 121 9.19 5.52 -11.70
N CYS A 122 8.59 6.63 -11.31
CA CYS A 122 8.56 7.03 -9.92
C CYS A 122 7.36 6.37 -9.23
N LEU A 123 7.58 5.29 -8.50
CA LEU A 123 6.54 4.62 -7.70
C LEU A 123 6.33 5.42 -6.40
N ALA A 124 5.64 6.55 -6.51
CA ALA A 124 5.46 7.50 -5.42
C ALA A 124 4.38 7.10 -4.41
N HIS A 125 3.37 6.36 -4.86
CA HIS A 125 2.19 5.98 -4.07
C HIS A 125 1.53 4.73 -4.63
N GLY A 126 0.73 4.04 -3.81
CA GLY A 126 -0.23 3.03 -4.27
C GLY A 126 -1.42 3.65 -5.02
N GLY A 127 -2.34 2.81 -5.46
CA GLY A 127 -3.59 3.24 -6.09
C GLY A 127 -4.66 3.62 -5.06
N GLY A 128 -5.78 4.17 -5.57
CA GLY A 128 -6.91 4.59 -4.76
C GLY A 128 -6.71 5.95 -4.11
N SER A 129 -7.24 6.15 -2.91
CA SER A 129 -7.20 7.42 -2.17
C SER A 129 -5.79 7.84 -1.74
N ALA A 130 -4.81 6.93 -1.79
CA ALA A 130 -3.39 7.24 -1.59
C ALA A 130 -2.75 7.99 -2.77
N SER A 131 -3.43 8.08 -3.92
CA SER A 131 -2.90 8.74 -5.12
C SER A 131 -2.83 10.24 -4.95
N VAL A 132 -1.65 10.81 -5.24
CA VAL A 132 -1.40 12.25 -5.19
C VAL A 132 -0.89 12.74 -6.54
N ASN A 133 -1.48 13.83 -7.05
CA ASN A 133 -1.01 14.54 -8.23
C ASN A 133 0.14 15.46 -7.83
N ALA A 134 1.35 14.90 -7.76
CA ALA A 134 2.54 15.67 -7.44
C ALA A 134 2.91 16.64 -8.58
N HIS A 135 3.45 17.81 -8.24
CA HIS A 135 3.91 18.80 -9.22
C HIS A 135 5.04 18.28 -10.10
N TYR A 136 5.85 17.36 -9.56
CA TYR A 136 6.93 16.65 -10.26
C TYR A 136 7.16 15.30 -9.57
N LYS A 137 7.84 14.42 -10.26
CA LYS A 137 8.25 13.11 -9.73
C LYS A 137 9.65 12.81 -10.22
N ILE A 138 10.55 12.46 -9.31
CA ILE A 138 11.92 12.06 -9.65
C ILE A 138 11.98 10.54 -9.71
N SER A 139 12.28 10.01 -10.89
CA SER A 139 12.48 8.58 -11.06
C SER A 139 13.85 8.12 -10.54
N PRO A 140 14.01 6.85 -10.14
CA PRO A 140 15.32 6.31 -9.78
C PRO A 140 16.36 6.45 -10.89
N TYR A 141 15.96 6.30 -12.15
CA TYR A 141 16.87 6.46 -13.29
C TYR A 141 17.43 7.88 -13.39
N GLU A 142 16.58 8.90 -13.29
CA GLU A 142 17.01 10.32 -13.32
C GLU A 142 17.95 10.64 -12.15
N ALA A 143 17.62 10.16 -10.94
CA ALA A 143 18.46 10.38 -9.78
C ALA A 143 19.81 9.66 -9.87
N LEU A 144 19.85 8.44 -10.44
CA LEU A 144 21.11 7.72 -10.71
C LEU A 144 21.95 8.44 -11.78
N ASP A 145 21.33 8.93 -12.84
CA ASP A 145 22.03 9.68 -13.90
C ASP A 145 22.68 10.94 -13.35
N ILE A 146 22.01 11.64 -12.44
CA ILE A 146 22.58 12.81 -11.75
C ILE A 146 23.74 12.41 -10.83
N ALA A 147 23.58 11.34 -10.02
CA ALA A 147 24.55 10.96 -9.00
C ALA A 147 25.81 10.29 -9.58
N PHE A 148 25.67 9.54 -10.66
CA PHE A 148 26.75 8.80 -11.32
C PHE A 148 27.19 9.42 -12.64
N GLY A 149 26.46 10.46 -13.13
CA GLY A 149 26.62 11.04 -14.44
C GLY A 149 28.02 11.53 -14.77
N GLY A 150 28.36 11.42 -16.05
CA GLY A 150 29.62 11.82 -16.64
C GLY A 150 30.70 10.73 -16.68
N ASP A 151 30.84 9.91 -15.63
CA ASP A 151 31.88 8.86 -15.52
C ASP A 151 31.35 7.43 -15.61
N THR A 152 30.03 7.22 -15.46
CA THR A 152 29.36 5.91 -15.45
C THR A 152 28.39 5.79 -16.63
N GLU A 153 28.56 4.76 -17.45
CA GLU A 153 27.59 4.42 -18.52
C GLU A 153 26.38 3.69 -17.90
N LEU A 154 25.18 4.24 -18.07
CA LEU A 154 23.94 3.62 -17.62
C LEU A 154 23.31 2.81 -18.76
N LEU A 155 23.20 1.49 -18.60
CA LEU A 155 22.57 0.55 -19.53
C LEU A 155 21.14 0.26 -19.06
N TYR A 156 20.15 0.78 -19.78
CA TYR A 156 18.73 0.61 -19.40
C TYR A 156 18.04 -0.48 -20.23
N ALA A 157 17.23 -1.31 -19.55
CA ALA A 157 16.25 -2.19 -20.18
C ALA A 157 15.06 -2.42 -19.22
N GLU A 158 13.85 -2.55 -19.76
CA GLU A 158 12.65 -2.84 -18.98
C GLU A 158 12.68 -4.25 -18.38
N GLY A 159 13.12 -5.21 -19.12
CA GLY A 159 13.38 -6.58 -18.68
C GLY A 159 12.15 -7.45 -18.40
N ALA A 160 10.99 -6.87 -18.16
CA ALA A 160 9.76 -7.61 -17.86
C ALA A 160 8.51 -6.85 -18.29
N HIS A 161 7.48 -7.57 -18.69
CA HIS A 161 6.15 -7.00 -18.90
C HIS A 161 5.47 -6.74 -17.55
N MET A 162 5.03 -5.51 -17.30
CA MET A 162 4.51 -5.08 -16.01
C MET A 162 3.08 -4.56 -16.05
N HIS A 163 2.49 -4.46 -17.25
CA HIS A 163 1.13 -3.96 -17.43
C HIS A 163 0.09 -4.98 -16.96
N ARG A 164 -0.82 -4.54 -16.11
CA ARG A 164 -1.97 -5.33 -15.67
C ARG A 164 -3.11 -5.29 -16.67
N THR A 165 -3.39 -4.11 -17.20
CA THR A 165 -4.39 -3.84 -18.22
C THR A 165 -3.71 -3.38 -19.49
N LEU A 166 -4.36 -3.56 -20.64
CA LEU A 166 -3.85 -2.98 -21.87
C LEU A 166 -3.99 -1.45 -21.84
N PRO A 167 -3.08 -0.72 -22.48
CA PRO A 167 -3.20 0.73 -22.62
C PRO A 167 -4.56 1.12 -23.18
N VAL A 168 -5.19 2.13 -22.56
CA VAL A 168 -6.49 2.65 -23.02
C VAL A 168 -6.31 3.23 -24.41
N LEU A 169 -7.22 2.88 -25.35
CA LEU A 169 -7.17 3.42 -26.71
C LEU A 169 -7.46 4.92 -26.69
N SER A 170 -6.46 5.72 -27.06
CA SER A 170 -6.50 7.19 -27.08
C SER A 170 -5.76 7.80 -28.29
N GLU A 171 -4.93 7.00 -28.97
CA GLU A 171 -4.09 7.45 -30.08
C GLU A 171 -4.59 6.89 -31.42
N HIS A 172 -4.31 7.60 -32.52
CA HIS A 172 -4.71 7.23 -33.87
C HIS A 172 -6.22 7.00 -34.05
N ILE A 173 -7.00 7.69 -33.22
CA ILE A 173 -8.47 7.63 -33.20
C ILE A 173 -9.05 9.02 -33.42
N PHE A 174 -10.06 9.10 -34.25
CA PHE A 174 -10.77 10.33 -34.57
C PHE A 174 -12.29 10.14 -34.38
N ASP A 175 -12.93 11.13 -33.83
CA ASP A 175 -14.38 11.14 -33.65
C ASP A 175 -15.11 11.26 -35.00
N LEU A 176 -16.43 11.18 -34.99
CA LEU A 176 -17.25 11.26 -36.21
C LEU A 176 -17.16 12.61 -36.93
N GLN A 177 -16.58 13.62 -36.33
CA GLN A 177 -16.33 14.95 -36.90
C GLN A 177 -14.89 15.14 -37.38
N GLY A 178 -14.02 14.14 -37.15
CA GLY A 178 -12.59 14.18 -37.53
C GLY A 178 -11.71 14.88 -36.48
N THR A 179 -12.20 15.09 -35.26
CA THR A 179 -11.43 15.57 -34.12
C THR A 179 -10.78 14.37 -33.41
N ALA A 180 -9.56 14.53 -32.89
CA ALA A 180 -8.89 13.47 -32.13
C ALA A 180 -9.75 13.03 -30.93
N GLY A 181 -9.94 11.72 -30.76
CA GLY A 181 -10.75 11.12 -29.71
C GLY A 181 -11.98 10.37 -30.22
N PHE A 182 -12.97 10.21 -29.36
CA PHE A 182 -14.21 9.50 -29.65
C PHE A 182 -15.43 10.40 -29.52
N THR A 183 -16.44 10.17 -30.36
CA THR A 183 -17.79 10.68 -30.12
C THR A 183 -18.46 9.84 -29.05
N MET A 184 -18.89 10.46 -27.96
CA MET A 184 -19.69 9.82 -26.91
C MET A 184 -21.13 10.33 -26.96
N THR A 185 -22.08 9.42 -27.18
CA THR A 185 -23.51 9.68 -27.18
C THR A 185 -24.17 9.06 -25.95
N LYS A 186 -24.89 9.87 -25.16
CA LYS A 186 -25.66 9.44 -23.99
C LYS A 186 -27.13 9.43 -24.31
N TYR A 187 -27.83 8.37 -23.89
CA TYR A 187 -29.26 8.18 -24.10
C TYR A 187 -30.01 8.29 -22.80
N ASN A 188 -31.22 8.86 -22.86
CA ASN A 188 -32.05 9.14 -21.71
C ASN A 188 -32.42 7.87 -20.93
N LEU A 189 -32.54 7.97 -19.61
CA LEU A 189 -32.86 6.81 -18.76
C LEU A 189 -34.31 6.36 -18.91
N GLU A 190 -35.24 7.29 -19.08
CA GLU A 190 -36.69 7.03 -19.19
C GLU A 190 -37.11 6.74 -20.65
N ASP A 191 -36.42 7.34 -21.63
CA ASP A 191 -36.65 7.15 -23.05
C ASP A 191 -35.32 6.72 -23.74
N PRO A 192 -35.05 5.40 -23.86
CA PRO A 192 -33.77 4.89 -24.36
C PRO A 192 -33.45 5.24 -25.84
N GLU A 193 -34.42 5.74 -26.60
CA GLU A 193 -34.19 6.19 -27.98
C GLU A 193 -33.87 7.70 -28.07
N LYS A 194 -34.10 8.44 -27.00
CA LYS A 194 -33.82 9.87 -26.94
C LYS A 194 -32.36 10.14 -26.58
N ILE A 195 -31.68 10.94 -27.40
CA ILE A 195 -30.32 11.42 -27.13
C ILE A 195 -30.39 12.59 -26.13
N ASP A 196 -29.64 12.46 -25.03
CA ASP A 196 -29.50 13.53 -24.03
C ASP A 196 -28.28 14.42 -24.33
N SER A 197 -27.17 13.83 -24.78
CA SER A 197 -25.98 14.60 -25.13
C SER A 197 -25.08 13.86 -26.13
N VAL A 198 -24.33 14.64 -26.90
CA VAL A 198 -23.25 14.19 -27.76
C VAL A 198 -22.01 15.03 -27.43
N THR A 199 -20.89 14.39 -27.09
CA THR A 199 -19.65 15.06 -26.71
C THR A 199 -18.45 14.31 -27.26
N THR A 200 -17.31 14.97 -27.46
CA THR A 200 -16.05 14.32 -27.78
C THR A 200 -15.31 13.99 -26.45
N ILE A 201 -14.73 12.81 -26.38
CA ILE A 201 -13.87 12.36 -25.27
C ILE A 201 -12.51 11.90 -25.82
N GLU A 202 -11.44 12.13 -25.07
CA GLU A 202 -10.06 11.90 -25.54
C GLU A 202 -9.68 10.41 -25.65
N SER A 203 -10.37 9.52 -24.93
CA SER A 203 -10.05 8.11 -24.88
C SER A 203 -11.29 7.22 -24.81
N SER A 204 -11.11 5.93 -25.02
CA SER A 204 -12.16 4.91 -24.92
C SER A 204 -12.64 4.63 -23.49
N ARG A 205 -12.18 5.38 -22.49
CA ARG A 205 -12.56 5.21 -21.09
C ARG A 205 -13.64 6.20 -20.68
N TYR A 206 -14.70 5.67 -20.10
CA TYR A 206 -15.80 6.45 -19.54
C TYR A 206 -16.29 5.84 -18.23
N MET A 207 -16.63 6.68 -17.26
CA MET A 207 -17.38 6.31 -16.05
C MET A 207 -18.36 7.42 -15.74
N SER A 208 -19.60 7.05 -15.38
CA SER A 208 -20.61 8.03 -14.98
C SER A 208 -20.24 8.68 -13.63
N PRO A 209 -20.47 10.01 -13.46
CA PRO A 209 -20.29 10.69 -12.20
C PRO A 209 -21.48 10.39 -11.25
N GLY A 210 -21.39 9.35 -10.44
CA GLY A 210 -22.48 8.91 -9.57
C GLY A 210 -23.51 8.04 -10.30
N GLN A 211 -24.74 7.94 -9.77
CA GLN A 211 -25.80 7.16 -10.40
C GLN A 211 -26.00 7.57 -11.85
N ALA A 212 -25.98 6.59 -12.74
CA ALA A 212 -26.03 6.86 -14.17
C ALA A 212 -27.35 7.54 -14.57
N PRO A 213 -27.28 8.73 -15.15
CA PRO A 213 -28.48 9.42 -15.66
C PRO A 213 -28.91 8.85 -17.03
N SER A 214 -28.21 7.84 -17.55
CA SER A 214 -28.35 7.34 -18.92
C SER A 214 -28.68 5.85 -18.92
N SER A 215 -29.57 5.42 -19.83
CA SER A 215 -29.87 4.00 -20.05
C SER A 215 -28.78 3.29 -20.84
N ARG A 216 -28.13 4.04 -21.72
CA ARG A 216 -27.12 3.56 -22.67
C ARG A 216 -26.12 4.69 -22.96
N VAL A 217 -24.85 4.29 -23.14
CA VAL A 217 -23.78 5.17 -23.67
C VAL A 217 -23.15 4.48 -24.88
N VAL A 218 -22.93 5.22 -25.96
CA VAL A 218 -22.21 4.77 -27.16
C VAL A 218 -20.96 5.62 -27.30
N ILE A 219 -19.81 4.95 -27.43
CA ILE A 219 -18.50 5.57 -27.70
C ILE A 219 -18.05 5.07 -29.07
N GLU A 220 -17.85 5.98 -30.02
CA GLU A 220 -17.61 5.65 -31.41
C GLU A 220 -16.53 6.55 -32.00
N GLY A 221 -15.64 5.94 -32.80
CA GLY A 221 -14.57 6.66 -33.50
C GLY A 221 -13.91 5.82 -34.59
N THR A 222 -13.13 6.48 -35.42
CA THR A 222 -12.37 5.86 -36.52
C THR A 222 -10.93 5.66 -36.11
N TYR A 223 -10.52 4.40 -35.96
CA TYR A 223 -9.15 4.00 -35.63
C TYR A 223 -8.36 3.65 -36.89
N THR A 224 -7.13 4.15 -37.01
CA THR A 224 -6.22 3.83 -38.11
C THR A 224 -4.93 3.27 -37.53
N PRO A 225 -4.69 1.93 -37.58
CA PRO A 225 -3.51 1.32 -37.02
C PRO A 225 -2.23 1.72 -37.80
N GLU A 226 -1.14 1.89 -37.07
CA GLU A 226 0.18 2.17 -37.64
C GLU A 226 0.88 0.92 -38.17
N GLU A 227 0.49 -0.27 -37.71
CA GLU A 227 1.06 -1.55 -38.10
C GLU A 227 -0.03 -2.56 -38.48
N SER A 228 0.30 -3.44 -39.42
CA SER A 228 -0.55 -4.59 -39.76
C SER A 228 -0.23 -5.77 -38.84
N GLY A 229 -1.25 -6.48 -38.41
CA GLY A 229 -1.07 -7.70 -37.62
C GLY A 229 -2.17 -7.92 -36.62
N HIS A 230 -1.93 -8.87 -35.73
CA HIS A 230 -2.82 -9.09 -34.58
C HIS A 230 -2.59 -8.03 -33.50
N HIS A 231 -3.67 -7.45 -33.02
CA HIS A 231 -3.67 -6.56 -31.86
C HIS A 231 -4.47 -7.21 -30.74
N LYS A 232 -4.02 -7.05 -29.52
CA LYS A 232 -4.76 -7.48 -28.32
C LYS A 232 -5.72 -6.38 -27.92
N LEU A 233 -7.00 -6.72 -27.75
CA LEU A 233 -8.06 -5.85 -27.29
C LEU A 233 -8.49 -6.32 -25.89
N GLU A 234 -8.77 -5.37 -24.99
CA GLU A 234 -9.29 -5.63 -23.64
C GLU A 234 -10.50 -4.75 -23.36
N LEU A 235 -11.66 -5.37 -23.13
CA LEU A 235 -12.91 -4.68 -22.81
C LEU A 235 -13.26 -4.88 -21.34
N SER A 236 -13.24 -3.80 -20.57
CA SER A 236 -13.63 -3.75 -19.15
C SER A 236 -14.91 -2.95 -19.02
N SER A 237 -15.84 -3.40 -18.15
CA SER A 237 -17.10 -2.70 -17.96
C SER A 237 -17.70 -2.80 -16.56
N ILE A 238 -18.39 -1.72 -16.17
CA ILE A 238 -19.43 -1.71 -15.13
C ILE A 238 -20.75 -1.60 -15.88
N GLY A 239 -21.46 -2.71 -16.01
CA GLY A 239 -22.61 -2.87 -16.90
C GLY A 239 -22.33 -3.83 -18.03
N VAL A 240 -23.24 -3.92 -18.98
CA VAL A 240 -23.10 -4.76 -20.19
C VAL A 240 -22.47 -3.91 -21.29
N ALA A 241 -21.28 -4.30 -21.73
CA ALA A 241 -20.58 -3.62 -22.81
C ALA A 241 -20.47 -4.51 -24.05
N THR A 242 -20.57 -3.92 -25.22
CA THR A 242 -20.44 -4.61 -26.52
C THR A 242 -19.52 -3.81 -27.44
N LEU A 243 -18.53 -4.47 -28.00
CA LEU A 243 -17.58 -3.91 -28.98
C LEU A 243 -17.95 -4.35 -30.39
N TYR A 244 -18.08 -3.39 -31.28
CA TYR A 244 -18.22 -3.60 -32.72
C TYR A 244 -17.04 -2.99 -33.44
N ILE A 245 -16.57 -3.64 -34.50
CA ILE A 245 -15.59 -3.12 -35.44
C ILE A 245 -16.20 -3.22 -36.84
N ASP A 246 -16.29 -2.10 -37.55
CA ASP A 246 -16.97 -1.97 -38.85
C ASP A 246 -18.41 -2.54 -38.86
N GLY A 247 -19.09 -2.41 -37.73
CA GLY A 247 -20.46 -2.90 -37.55
C GLY A 247 -20.59 -4.38 -37.18
N GLU A 248 -19.51 -5.15 -37.21
CA GLU A 248 -19.50 -6.55 -36.79
C GLU A 248 -19.26 -6.67 -35.30
N LEU A 249 -20.02 -7.55 -34.64
CA LEU A 249 -19.85 -7.87 -33.22
C LEU A 249 -18.53 -8.61 -32.99
N VAL A 250 -17.64 -8.03 -32.21
CA VAL A 250 -16.31 -8.57 -31.93
C VAL A 250 -16.22 -9.16 -30.53
N MET A 251 -16.82 -8.49 -29.53
CA MET A 251 -16.77 -8.90 -28.13
C MET A 251 -17.96 -8.33 -27.36
N GLY A 252 -18.41 -9.04 -26.32
CA GLY A 252 -19.47 -8.56 -25.43
C GLY A 252 -19.37 -9.15 -24.03
N THR A 253 -19.69 -8.35 -23.02
CA THR A 253 -19.76 -8.79 -21.62
C THR A 253 -21.18 -9.18 -21.27
N GLN A 254 -21.36 -10.13 -20.33
CA GLN A 254 -22.69 -10.54 -19.84
C GLN A 254 -23.15 -9.71 -18.62
N GLY A 255 -22.29 -8.81 -18.13
CA GLY A 255 -22.47 -7.96 -16.96
C GLY A 255 -21.21 -7.18 -16.69
N SER A 256 -21.06 -6.65 -15.47
CA SER A 256 -19.83 -6.00 -15.05
C SER A 256 -18.67 -7.01 -15.01
N THR A 257 -17.54 -6.65 -15.63
CA THR A 257 -16.30 -7.43 -15.58
C THR A 257 -15.40 -7.02 -14.42
N VAL A 258 -15.72 -5.92 -13.78
CA VAL A 258 -14.96 -5.31 -12.71
C VAL A 258 -15.91 -4.60 -11.73
N ASP A 259 -15.53 -4.53 -10.47
CA ASP A 259 -16.26 -3.73 -9.49
C ASP A 259 -16.03 -2.22 -9.71
N PRO A 260 -17.00 -1.38 -9.30
CA PRO A 260 -16.91 0.05 -9.54
C PRO A 260 -15.72 0.75 -8.86
N VAL A 261 -15.25 0.27 -7.69
CA VAL A 261 -14.11 0.87 -6.98
C VAL A 261 -12.83 0.61 -7.77
N SER A 262 -12.58 -0.64 -8.14
CA SER A 262 -11.43 -1.02 -8.97
C SER A 262 -11.42 -0.28 -10.31
N PHE A 263 -12.60 -0.14 -10.94
CA PHE A 263 -12.70 0.61 -12.20
C PHE A 263 -12.35 2.10 -12.01
N LEU A 264 -12.90 2.75 -10.97
CA LEU A 264 -12.61 4.15 -10.64
C LEU A 264 -11.10 4.39 -10.51
N GLN A 265 -10.41 3.46 -9.86
CA GLN A 265 -8.97 3.51 -9.59
C GLN A 265 -8.10 3.13 -10.78
N GLY A 266 -8.69 2.81 -11.94
CA GLY A 266 -7.93 2.42 -13.14
C GLY A 266 -7.46 0.97 -13.16
N ASN A 267 -7.91 0.13 -12.22
CA ASN A 267 -7.47 -1.25 -12.04
C ASN A 267 -8.40 -2.28 -12.69
N ALA A 268 -9.05 -1.90 -13.76
CA ALA A 268 -10.06 -2.72 -14.42
C ALA A 268 -9.45 -3.72 -15.40
N GLY A 269 -9.27 -4.96 -14.98
CA GLY A 269 -9.05 -6.07 -15.91
C GLY A 269 -10.36 -6.42 -16.65
N GLY A 270 -10.26 -6.76 -17.93
CA GLY A 270 -11.40 -7.07 -18.79
C GLY A 270 -11.25 -8.37 -19.56
N GLN A 271 -12.22 -8.64 -20.42
CA GLN A 271 -12.11 -9.74 -21.39
C GLN A 271 -11.12 -9.37 -22.49
N ARG A 272 -10.29 -10.31 -22.89
CA ARG A 272 -9.26 -10.12 -23.92
C ARG A 272 -9.50 -10.98 -25.13
N ILE A 273 -9.28 -10.39 -26.31
CA ILE A 273 -9.26 -11.09 -27.60
C ILE A 273 -8.11 -10.59 -28.45
N SER A 274 -7.81 -11.30 -29.56
CA SER A 274 -6.96 -10.81 -30.63
C SER A 274 -7.82 -10.46 -31.85
N PHE A 275 -7.53 -9.32 -32.47
CA PHE A 275 -8.17 -8.86 -33.70
C PHE A 275 -7.11 -8.45 -34.70
N SER A 276 -7.32 -8.80 -36.01
CA SER A 276 -6.35 -8.48 -37.07
C SER A 276 -6.67 -7.14 -37.71
N PHE A 277 -5.74 -6.20 -37.59
CA PHE A 277 -5.79 -4.91 -38.28
C PHE A 277 -4.81 -4.85 -39.45
N LYS A 278 -5.10 -3.95 -40.41
CA LYS A 278 -4.23 -3.66 -41.53
C LYS A 278 -3.79 -2.21 -41.47
N GLN A 279 -2.50 -1.97 -41.50
CA GLN A 279 -1.86 -0.65 -41.50
C GLN A 279 -2.53 0.33 -42.49
N GLY A 280 -2.82 1.55 -42.00
CA GLY A 280 -3.39 2.62 -42.80
C GLY A 280 -4.85 2.41 -43.22
N THR A 281 -5.48 1.30 -42.83
CA THR A 281 -6.91 1.08 -43.04
C THR A 281 -7.68 1.66 -41.89
N SER A 282 -8.69 2.45 -42.17
CA SER A 282 -9.55 3.03 -41.12
C SER A 282 -10.66 2.05 -40.74
N TYR A 283 -10.83 1.83 -39.45
CA TYR A 283 -11.83 0.95 -38.85
C TYR A 283 -12.78 1.77 -37.97
N ASN A 284 -14.08 1.55 -38.10
CA ASN A 284 -15.04 2.12 -37.18
C ASN A 284 -15.06 1.28 -35.89
N ILE A 285 -14.62 1.85 -34.78
CA ILE A 285 -14.66 1.27 -33.44
C ILE A 285 -15.89 1.82 -32.72
N LYS A 286 -16.78 0.93 -32.30
CA LYS A 286 -17.98 1.31 -31.54
C LYS A 286 -18.11 0.45 -30.30
N VAL A 287 -18.18 1.11 -29.13
CA VAL A 287 -18.49 0.47 -27.86
C VAL A 287 -19.86 0.93 -27.39
N GLU A 288 -20.76 -0.02 -27.17
CA GLU A 288 -22.08 0.22 -26.60
C GLU A 288 -22.09 -0.28 -25.15
N LEU A 289 -22.42 0.60 -24.19
CA LEU A 289 -22.52 0.30 -22.77
C LEU A 289 -23.96 0.46 -22.31
N LYS A 290 -24.53 -0.56 -21.68
CA LYS A 290 -25.87 -0.55 -21.09
C LYS A 290 -25.81 -0.69 -19.59
N LEU A 291 -26.67 0.06 -18.90
CA LEU A 291 -26.82 -0.06 -17.46
C LEU A 291 -27.25 -1.50 -17.11
N SER A 292 -26.61 -2.08 -16.12
CA SER A 292 -27.08 -3.30 -15.46
C SER A 292 -27.10 -3.10 -13.94
N ALA A 293 -27.83 -3.94 -13.23
CA ALA A 293 -27.77 -3.93 -11.78
C ALA A 293 -26.33 -4.19 -11.33
N ASN A 294 -25.75 -3.23 -10.62
CA ASN A 294 -24.50 -3.46 -9.92
C ASN A 294 -24.76 -3.57 -8.42
N THR A 295 -24.09 -4.49 -7.79
CA THR A 295 -24.23 -4.83 -6.37
C THR A 295 -23.08 -4.29 -5.54
N SER A 296 -22.49 -3.16 -5.94
CA SER A 296 -21.44 -2.54 -5.13
C SER A 296 -21.93 -2.34 -3.69
N GLY A 297 -21.18 -2.85 -2.73
CA GLY A 297 -21.43 -2.59 -1.30
C GLY A 297 -21.30 -1.11 -0.93
N PHE A 298 -20.62 -0.33 -1.77
CA PHE A 298 -20.43 1.10 -1.58
C PHE A 298 -21.57 1.88 -2.24
N LEU A 299 -22.45 2.46 -1.41
CA LEU A 299 -23.70 3.10 -1.86
C LEU A 299 -23.50 4.18 -2.93
N LEU A 300 -22.43 4.96 -2.85
CA LEU A 300 -22.12 6.02 -3.82
C LEU A 300 -21.83 5.50 -5.22
N LEU A 301 -21.44 4.24 -5.34
CA LEU A 301 -21.12 3.59 -6.61
C LEU A 301 -22.25 2.65 -7.10
N GLN A 302 -23.37 2.60 -6.39
CA GLN A 302 -24.55 1.89 -6.88
C GLN A 302 -25.16 2.63 -8.08
N GLY A 303 -25.47 1.88 -9.13
CA GLY A 303 -26.06 2.44 -10.35
C GLY A 303 -25.08 3.22 -11.24
N VAL A 304 -23.77 3.24 -10.95
CA VAL A 304 -22.79 3.76 -11.89
C VAL A 304 -22.60 2.82 -13.07
N MET A 305 -22.22 3.38 -14.20
CA MET A 305 -21.81 2.63 -15.39
C MET A 305 -20.44 3.08 -15.87
N GLY A 306 -19.67 2.17 -16.43
CA GLY A 306 -18.34 2.47 -16.92
C GLY A 306 -17.87 1.50 -17.98
N VAL A 307 -16.99 1.95 -18.87
CA VAL A 307 -16.34 1.11 -19.89
C VAL A 307 -14.94 1.62 -20.19
N SER A 308 -14.04 0.70 -20.51
CA SER A 308 -12.70 0.99 -21.02
C SER A 308 -12.35 -0.05 -22.07
N LEU A 309 -11.89 0.42 -23.22
CA LEU A 309 -11.31 -0.41 -24.28
C LEU A 309 -9.80 -0.17 -24.32
N GLY A 310 -9.03 -1.18 -23.95
CA GLY A 310 -7.57 -1.20 -24.11
C GLY A 310 -7.17 -1.84 -25.43
N LEU A 311 -6.05 -1.38 -25.99
CA LEU A 311 -5.48 -1.91 -27.23
C LEU A 311 -3.95 -1.90 -27.17
N THR A 312 -3.33 -2.99 -27.65
CA THR A 312 -1.88 -3.04 -27.93
C THR A 312 -1.59 -3.99 -29.06
N GLU A 313 -0.52 -3.75 -29.80
CA GLU A 313 -0.02 -4.66 -30.80
C GLU A 313 0.45 -5.97 -30.15
N GLN A 314 0.14 -7.10 -30.78
CA GLN A 314 0.59 -8.39 -30.24
C GLN A 314 2.11 -8.49 -30.17
N ALA A 315 2.80 -7.92 -31.16
CA ALA A 315 4.27 -7.88 -31.20
C ALA A 315 4.84 -7.17 -29.96
N LYS A 316 4.27 -6.02 -29.54
CA LYS A 316 4.67 -5.31 -28.32
C LYS A 316 4.32 -6.09 -27.05
N ALA A 317 3.15 -6.74 -27.03
CA ALA A 317 2.74 -7.54 -25.88
C ALA A 317 3.57 -8.82 -25.67
N GLU A 318 4.21 -9.31 -26.71
CA GLU A 318 5.02 -10.54 -26.74
C GLU A 318 6.52 -10.26 -27.01
N GLU A 319 6.92 -8.99 -26.94
CA GLU A 319 8.32 -8.58 -27.11
C GLU A 319 9.21 -9.27 -26.06
N ASP A 320 10.37 -9.75 -26.50
CA ASP A 320 11.39 -10.28 -25.60
C ASP A 320 12.12 -9.13 -24.88
N LEU A 321 11.59 -8.74 -23.73
CA LEU A 321 12.20 -7.72 -22.87
C LEU A 321 13.32 -8.29 -22.01
N LEU A 322 13.36 -9.61 -21.79
CA LEU A 322 14.28 -10.25 -20.86
C LEU A 322 15.71 -10.31 -21.44
N THR A 323 15.87 -10.73 -22.70
CA THR A 323 17.19 -10.89 -23.33
C THR A 323 18.00 -9.58 -23.31
N PRO A 324 17.46 -8.40 -23.69
CA PRO A 324 18.20 -7.14 -23.60
C PRO A 324 18.64 -6.80 -22.17
N ALA A 325 17.82 -7.11 -21.16
CA ALA A 325 18.16 -6.86 -19.76
C ALA A 325 19.30 -7.76 -19.27
N VAL A 326 19.28 -9.04 -19.63
CA VAL A 326 20.36 -9.99 -19.31
C VAL A 326 21.68 -9.56 -19.96
N GLU A 327 21.65 -9.12 -21.23
CA GLU A 327 22.86 -8.62 -21.91
C GLU A 327 23.37 -7.30 -21.29
N ALA A 328 22.50 -6.39 -20.88
CA ALA A 328 22.90 -5.20 -20.15
C ALA A 328 23.58 -5.56 -18.82
N ALA A 329 22.98 -6.47 -18.04
CA ALA A 329 23.54 -6.95 -16.78
C ALA A 329 24.91 -7.61 -16.93
N LYS A 330 25.09 -8.46 -17.95
CA LYS A 330 26.35 -9.15 -18.25
C LYS A 330 27.49 -8.18 -18.59
N ASN A 331 27.17 -7.02 -19.17
CA ASN A 331 28.14 -6.01 -19.58
C ASN A 331 28.39 -4.93 -18.53
N ALA A 332 27.79 -5.02 -17.34
CA ALA A 332 27.86 -4.01 -16.28
C ALA A 332 28.72 -4.47 -15.09
N ASP A 333 29.37 -3.53 -14.40
CA ASP A 333 30.10 -3.75 -13.15
C ASP A 333 29.13 -4.08 -12.00
N VAL A 334 27.96 -3.45 -12.02
CA VAL A 334 26.87 -3.62 -11.06
C VAL A 334 25.54 -3.54 -11.77
N THR A 335 24.57 -4.31 -11.29
CA THR A 335 23.20 -4.31 -11.82
C THR A 335 22.24 -3.92 -10.71
N ILE A 336 21.37 -2.93 -10.98
CA ILE A 336 20.28 -2.55 -10.09
C ILE A 336 18.96 -2.88 -10.80
N VAL A 337 18.17 -3.74 -10.18
CA VAL A 337 16.86 -4.16 -10.70
C VAL A 337 15.77 -3.49 -9.85
N PHE A 338 15.03 -2.57 -10.44
CA PHE A 338 13.89 -1.90 -9.82
C PHE A 338 12.62 -2.70 -10.11
N VAL A 339 12.00 -3.19 -9.05
CA VAL A 339 10.79 -4.01 -9.11
C VAL A 339 9.74 -3.51 -8.14
N GLY A 340 8.52 -4.00 -8.27
CA GLY A 340 7.46 -3.65 -7.31
C GLY A 340 6.07 -3.63 -7.92
N ASN A 341 5.16 -3.04 -7.17
CA ASN A 341 3.77 -2.91 -7.52
C ASN A 341 3.49 -1.48 -8.01
N THR A 342 3.07 -1.34 -9.25
CA THR A 342 2.47 -0.06 -9.69
C THR A 342 1.10 0.10 -9.05
N ASN A 343 0.52 1.31 -9.11
CA ASN A 343 -0.84 1.58 -8.63
C ASN A 343 -1.92 0.72 -9.28
N ALA A 344 -1.64 0.13 -10.44
CA ALA A 344 -2.53 -0.82 -11.10
C ALA A 344 -2.52 -2.21 -10.44
N TRP A 345 -1.47 -2.56 -9.72
CA TRP A 345 -1.32 -3.84 -9.02
C TRP A 345 -1.66 -3.74 -7.54
N GLU A 346 -1.25 -2.67 -6.88
CA GLU A 346 -1.50 -2.43 -5.46
C GLU A 346 -2.32 -1.16 -5.27
N SER A 347 -3.55 -1.30 -4.79
CA SER A 347 -4.53 -0.23 -4.68
C SER A 347 -5.51 -0.51 -3.55
N GLU A 348 -6.04 0.57 -2.97
CA GLU A 348 -7.23 0.51 -2.12
C GLU A 348 -8.39 -0.20 -2.84
N GLY A 349 -9.27 -0.84 -2.06
CA GLY A 349 -10.49 -1.48 -2.56
C GLY A 349 -10.28 -2.79 -3.32
N ARG A 350 -9.05 -3.32 -3.30
CA ARG A 350 -8.74 -4.58 -3.95
C ARG A 350 -7.70 -5.40 -3.20
N ASP A 351 -8.01 -6.67 -3.01
CA ASP A 351 -7.12 -7.63 -2.42
C ASP A 351 -6.05 -8.11 -3.41
N MET A 352 -4.84 -8.37 -2.88
CA MET A 352 -3.77 -9.00 -3.63
C MET A 352 -4.02 -10.51 -3.76
N GLU A 353 -3.96 -11.02 -4.97
CA GLU A 353 -4.20 -12.45 -5.25
C GLU A 353 -2.98 -13.33 -4.95
N SER A 354 -1.79 -12.72 -4.88
CA SER A 354 -0.51 -13.41 -4.75
C SER A 354 0.50 -12.53 -4.03
N MET A 355 1.45 -13.16 -3.34
CA MET A 355 2.65 -12.51 -2.83
C MET A 355 3.80 -12.44 -3.84
N ASN A 356 3.65 -13.04 -5.03
CA ASN A 356 4.66 -12.93 -6.08
C ASN A 356 4.61 -11.53 -6.70
N LEU A 357 5.76 -11.08 -7.19
CA LEU A 357 5.82 -9.85 -7.96
C LEU A 357 4.97 -9.96 -9.25
N PRO A 358 4.27 -8.90 -9.69
CA PRO A 358 3.53 -8.92 -10.95
C PRO A 358 4.49 -8.96 -12.16
N ALA A 359 4.06 -9.24 -13.35
CA ALA A 359 2.87 -9.91 -13.82
C ALA A 359 3.21 -11.40 -13.98
N ASN A 360 2.52 -12.26 -13.26
CA ASN A 360 2.74 -13.71 -13.31
C ASN A 360 4.22 -14.13 -13.05
N GLY A 361 4.93 -13.42 -12.16
CA GLY A 361 6.33 -13.70 -11.83
C GLY A 361 7.35 -13.22 -12.88
N SER A 362 6.97 -12.36 -13.84
CA SER A 362 7.90 -11.84 -14.85
C SER A 362 9.04 -11.04 -14.22
N GLN A 363 8.77 -10.27 -13.18
CA GLN A 363 9.78 -9.54 -12.43
C GLN A 363 10.69 -10.49 -11.63
N ASP A 364 10.14 -11.56 -11.04
CA ASP A 364 10.93 -12.61 -10.36
C ASP A 364 11.87 -13.33 -11.35
N ALA A 365 11.39 -13.60 -12.57
CA ALA A 365 12.18 -14.18 -13.64
C ALA A 365 13.32 -13.24 -14.08
N LEU A 366 13.03 -11.94 -14.22
CA LEU A 366 14.04 -10.91 -14.52
C LEU A 366 15.15 -10.92 -13.46
N ILE A 367 14.80 -10.81 -12.17
CA ILE A 367 15.79 -10.80 -11.07
C ILE A 367 16.65 -12.07 -11.13
N SER A 368 16.02 -13.23 -11.29
CA SER A 368 16.73 -14.52 -11.32
C SER A 368 17.70 -14.62 -12.48
N ALA A 369 17.27 -14.27 -13.71
CA ALA A 369 18.09 -14.34 -14.91
C ALA A 369 19.28 -13.37 -14.87
N VAL A 370 19.05 -12.15 -14.33
CA VAL A 370 20.08 -11.13 -14.19
C VAL A 370 21.10 -11.53 -13.12
N ALA A 371 20.66 -12.06 -11.98
CA ALA A 371 21.55 -12.52 -10.90
C ALA A 371 22.42 -13.71 -11.34
N ASP A 372 21.94 -14.56 -12.25
CA ASP A 372 22.72 -15.68 -12.78
C ASP A 372 23.91 -15.22 -13.66
N VAL A 373 23.88 -14.02 -14.22
CA VAL A 373 24.96 -13.48 -15.08
C VAL A 373 25.78 -12.37 -14.41
N ASN A 374 25.23 -11.68 -13.41
CA ASN A 374 25.93 -10.62 -12.66
C ASN A 374 25.78 -10.84 -11.15
N PRO A 375 26.85 -11.29 -10.48
CA PRO A 375 26.82 -11.54 -9.02
C PRO A 375 26.70 -10.26 -8.19
N ASN A 376 26.90 -9.08 -8.77
CA ASN A 376 26.72 -7.78 -8.12
C ASN A 376 25.31 -7.22 -8.37
N THR A 377 24.30 -8.08 -8.25
CA THR A 377 22.91 -7.68 -8.42
C THR A 377 22.33 -7.14 -7.12
N ILE A 378 21.74 -5.94 -7.23
CA ILE A 378 21.03 -5.20 -6.20
C ILE A 378 19.55 -5.16 -6.60
N VAL A 379 18.65 -5.55 -5.70
CA VAL A 379 17.20 -5.45 -5.93
C VAL A 379 16.64 -4.30 -5.11
N VAL A 380 15.94 -3.40 -5.77
CA VAL A 380 15.20 -2.28 -5.17
C VAL A 380 13.71 -2.58 -5.34
N ASN A 381 13.06 -2.99 -4.24
CA ASN A 381 11.67 -3.39 -4.22
C ASN A 381 10.77 -2.25 -3.70
N SER A 382 9.81 -1.81 -4.51
CA SER A 382 8.82 -0.79 -4.19
C SER A 382 7.43 -1.41 -4.11
N THR A 383 7.07 -1.90 -2.92
CA THR A 383 5.75 -2.46 -2.58
C THR A 383 5.31 -1.98 -1.22
N GLY A 384 4.03 -1.80 -0.98
CA GLY A 384 3.48 -1.49 0.35
C GLY A 384 3.21 -2.73 1.20
N VAL A 385 3.30 -3.92 0.60
CA VAL A 385 3.03 -5.22 1.23
C VAL A 385 4.23 -6.15 1.14
N PRO A 386 4.33 -7.18 2.00
CA PRO A 386 5.31 -8.24 1.87
C PRO A 386 5.19 -8.99 0.55
N ILE A 387 6.32 -9.37 -0.02
CA ILE A 387 6.42 -10.21 -1.22
C ILE A 387 7.20 -11.50 -0.94
N ALA A 388 6.89 -12.54 -1.69
CA ALA A 388 7.75 -13.72 -1.80
C ALA A 388 9.02 -13.36 -2.57
N MET A 389 10.16 -13.89 -2.15
CA MET A 389 11.47 -13.61 -2.76
C MET A 389 12.19 -14.92 -3.14
N PRO A 390 11.71 -15.65 -4.16
CA PRO A 390 12.30 -16.94 -4.53
C PRO A 390 13.76 -16.82 -4.99
N TRP A 391 14.16 -15.63 -5.40
CA TRP A 391 15.51 -15.27 -5.86
C TRP A 391 16.45 -14.76 -4.75
N LEU A 392 15.99 -14.66 -3.49
CA LEU A 392 16.73 -14.03 -2.37
C LEU A 392 18.15 -14.57 -2.18
N SER A 393 18.36 -15.87 -2.40
CA SER A 393 19.69 -16.49 -2.28
C SER A 393 20.65 -16.14 -3.42
N LYS A 394 20.16 -15.61 -4.54
CA LYS A 394 20.97 -15.29 -5.73
C LYS A 394 21.52 -13.85 -5.73
N VAL A 395 20.92 -12.95 -4.95
CA VAL A 395 21.24 -11.52 -4.97
C VAL A 395 22.00 -11.12 -3.71
N LYS A 396 22.90 -10.13 -3.83
CA LYS A 396 23.69 -9.65 -2.69
C LYS A 396 22.97 -8.63 -1.84
N VAL A 397 22.11 -7.81 -2.47
CA VAL A 397 21.45 -6.69 -1.80
C VAL A 397 19.97 -6.68 -2.10
N VAL A 398 19.17 -6.39 -1.07
CA VAL A 398 17.74 -6.13 -1.18
C VAL A 398 17.37 -4.90 -0.37
N LEU A 399 16.79 -3.91 -1.03
CA LEU A 399 16.17 -2.73 -0.43
C LEU A 399 14.64 -2.84 -0.54
N GLN A 400 13.94 -2.56 0.55
CA GLN A 400 12.50 -2.34 0.57
C GLN A 400 12.26 -0.84 0.69
N THR A 401 11.69 -0.24 -0.35
CA THR A 401 11.60 1.23 -0.45
C THR A 401 10.19 1.77 -0.23
N TRP A 402 9.18 0.88 -0.15
CA TRP A 402 7.78 1.27 -0.04
C TRP A 402 7.35 2.18 -1.21
N PHE A 403 6.59 3.24 -0.88
CA PHE A 403 6.18 4.30 -1.81
C PHE A 403 6.61 5.66 -1.23
N PRO A 404 7.83 6.13 -1.49
CA PRO A 404 8.43 7.25 -0.78
C PRO A 404 8.04 8.65 -1.31
N GLY A 405 6.99 8.76 -2.12
CA GLY A 405 6.52 10.05 -2.62
C GLY A 405 7.25 10.55 -3.86
N GLN A 406 7.10 11.85 -4.15
CA GLN A 406 7.62 12.46 -5.39
C GLN A 406 9.16 12.47 -5.47
N GLU A 407 9.85 12.37 -4.35
CA GLU A 407 11.32 12.34 -4.22
C GLU A 407 11.89 10.91 -4.18
N ALA A 408 11.11 9.90 -4.59
CA ALA A 408 11.50 8.49 -4.50
C ALA A 408 12.87 8.19 -5.10
N GLY A 409 13.18 8.73 -6.27
CA GLY A 409 14.47 8.55 -6.91
C GLY A 409 15.62 9.07 -6.06
N ASN A 410 15.51 10.29 -5.54
CA ASN A 410 16.52 10.90 -4.70
C ASN A 410 16.71 10.15 -3.38
N SER A 411 15.62 9.78 -2.69
CA SER A 411 15.67 9.01 -1.44
C SER A 411 16.37 7.65 -1.62
N ILE A 412 16.07 6.95 -2.73
CA ILE A 412 16.70 5.66 -3.04
C ILE A 412 18.20 5.84 -3.34
N VAL A 413 18.57 6.85 -4.11
CA VAL A 413 19.96 7.09 -4.48
C VAL A 413 20.79 7.54 -3.28
N ASP A 414 20.23 8.29 -2.34
CA ASP A 414 20.88 8.64 -1.07
C ASP A 414 21.31 7.39 -0.28
N ILE A 415 20.45 6.37 -0.27
CA ILE A 415 20.80 5.08 0.34
C ILE A 415 21.82 4.33 -0.51
N LEU A 416 21.62 4.19 -1.82
CA LEU A 416 22.54 3.45 -2.69
C LEU A 416 23.98 3.99 -2.66
N THR A 417 24.15 5.30 -2.53
CA THR A 417 25.46 5.98 -2.50
C THR A 417 26.04 6.13 -1.09
N GLY A 418 25.24 5.89 -0.04
CA GLY A 418 25.66 6.08 1.35
C GLY A 418 25.65 7.55 1.80
N ALA A 419 25.03 8.46 1.03
CA ALA A 419 24.75 9.82 1.49
C ALA A 419 23.88 9.79 2.77
N VAL A 420 22.98 8.80 2.86
CA VAL A 420 22.22 8.46 4.06
C VAL A 420 22.43 6.98 4.39
N SER A 421 22.77 6.67 5.64
CA SER A 421 22.80 5.29 6.12
C SER A 421 21.37 4.79 6.34
N PRO A 422 20.99 3.60 5.82
CA PRO A 422 19.65 3.07 5.98
C PRO A 422 19.30 2.89 7.46
N SER A 423 18.08 3.24 7.84
CA SER A 423 17.63 3.23 9.23
C SER A 423 16.17 2.76 9.40
N GLY A 424 15.48 2.47 8.31
CA GLY A 424 14.13 1.90 8.31
C GLY A 424 14.11 0.53 8.96
N ARG A 425 12.96 0.17 9.56
CA ARG A 425 12.69 -1.14 10.14
C ARG A 425 11.38 -1.67 9.60
N LEU A 426 11.32 -2.98 9.35
CA LEU A 426 10.09 -3.60 8.83
C LEU A 426 8.93 -3.46 9.83
N PRO A 427 7.80 -2.86 9.43
CA PRO A 427 6.59 -2.78 10.25
C PRO A 427 5.74 -4.05 10.17
N VAL A 428 6.21 -5.06 9.43
CA VAL A 428 5.52 -6.32 9.17
C VAL A 428 6.56 -7.43 8.94
N THR A 429 6.22 -8.67 9.30
CA THR A 429 7.04 -9.84 8.97
C THR A 429 6.90 -10.17 7.48
N PHE A 430 7.99 -10.47 6.80
CA PHE A 430 7.99 -11.00 5.43
C PHE A 430 8.03 -12.53 5.48
N PRO A 431 6.93 -13.23 5.23
CA PRO A 431 6.93 -14.69 5.12
C PRO A 431 7.64 -15.15 3.84
N ARG A 432 7.98 -16.43 3.76
CA ARG A 432 8.62 -16.97 2.56
C ARG A 432 7.66 -17.13 1.39
N ARG A 433 6.39 -17.42 1.69
CA ARG A 433 5.33 -17.67 0.70
C ARG A 433 3.97 -17.34 1.30
N LEU A 434 2.95 -17.24 0.47
CA LEU A 434 1.60 -16.89 0.87
C LEU A 434 1.01 -17.90 1.88
N GLU A 435 1.31 -19.19 1.71
CA GLU A 435 0.82 -20.27 2.59
C GLU A 435 1.34 -20.17 4.02
N ASP A 436 2.41 -19.41 4.24
CA ASP A 436 2.99 -19.19 5.57
C ASP A 436 2.32 -17.99 6.29
N ALA A 437 1.42 -17.24 5.62
CA ALA A 437 0.69 -16.14 6.23
C ALA A 437 -0.38 -16.64 7.20
N PRO A 438 -0.56 -16.01 8.39
CA PRO A 438 -1.49 -16.50 9.41
C PRO A 438 -2.96 -16.56 8.94
N ALA A 439 -3.38 -15.68 8.05
CA ALA A 439 -4.73 -15.66 7.50
C ALA A 439 -4.95 -16.61 6.31
N TYR A 440 -3.90 -17.33 5.86
CA TYR A 440 -4.02 -18.25 4.73
C TYR A 440 -5.05 -19.35 5.01
N GLY A 441 -6.01 -19.48 4.10
CA GLY A 441 -7.14 -20.42 4.25
C GLY A 441 -8.33 -19.88 5.07
N ASN A 442 -8.17 -18.76 5.78
CA ASN A 442 -9.26 -18.10 6.51
C ASN A 442 -9.83 -16.91 5.75
N PHE A 443 -8.99 -16.21 4.96
CA PHE A 443 -9.38 -15.07 4.14
C PHE A 443 -9.44 -15.50 2.65
N PRO A 444 -10.43 -15.05 1.86
CA PRO A 444 -11.50 -14.10 2.17
C PRO A 444 -12.71 -14.70 2.92
N GLY A 445 -12.64 -15.94 3.36
CA GLY A 445 -13.73 -16.67 4.00
C GLY A 445 -14.67 -17.36 3.01
N ASP A 446 -15.83 -17.81 3.50
CA ASP A 446 -16.87 -18.44 2.69
C ASP A 446 -17.78 -17.36 2.07
N THR A 447 -17.54 -17.03 0.81
CA THR A 447 -18.29 -16.00 0.09
C THR A 447 -19.73 -16.40 -0.25
N GLU A 448 -20.06 -17.70 -0.22
CA GLU A 448 -21.43 -18.19 -0.44
C GLU A 448 -22.27 -18.04 0.83
N LYS A 449 -21.68 -18.37 1.99
CA LYS A 449 -22.33 -18.22 3.29
C LYS A 449 -22.18 -16.81 3.88
N LEU A 450 -21.30 -15.99 3.32
CA LEU A 450 -20.91 -14.68 3.86
C LEU A 450 -20.35 -14.79 5.29
N GLU A 451 -19.52 -15.80 5.53
CA GLU A 451 -18.91 -16.08 6.82
C GLU A 451 -17.39 -15.94 6.74
N VAL A 452 -16.80 -15.30 7.73
CA VAL A 452 -15.33 -15.21 7.92
C VAL A 452 -14.98 -15.77 9.29
N ASN A 453 -14.09 -16.74 9.33
CA ASN A 453 -13.59 -17.35 10.57
C ASN A 453 -12.20 -16.83 10.86
N TYR A 454 -12.00 -16.17 12.02
CA TYR A 454 -10.70 -15.73 12.51
C TYR A 454 -10.02 -16.89 13.26
N ALA A 455 -9.73 -17.99 12.53
CA ALA A 455 -9.21 -19.21 13.14
C ALA A 455 -7.79 -19.03 13.70
N GLU A 456 -7.01 -18.05 13.20
CA GLU A 456 -5.72 -17.65 13.72
C GLU A 456 -5.78 -17.02 15.13
N GLY A 457 -6.95 -16.49 15.52
CA GLY A 457 -7.14 -15.85 16.82
C GLY A 457 -6.17 -14.69 17.06
N SER A 458 -5.43 -14.70 18.16
CA SER A 458 -4.40 -13.69 18.48
C SER A 458 -3.04 -13.95 17.82
N PHE A 459 -2.89 -15.07 17.10
CA PHE A 459 -1.65 -15.43 16.39
C PHE A 459 -1.58 -14.74 15.03
N ILE A 460 -1.40 -13.42 15.03
CA ILE A 460 -1.26 -12.58 13.85
C ILE A 460 0.11 -11.88 13.84
N GLY A 461 0.59 -11.51 12.64
CA GLY A 461 1.87 -10.82 12.48
C GLY A 461 3.02 -11.59 13.12
N TYR A 462 3.97 -10.89 13.76
CA TYR A 462 5.15 -11.50 14.39
C TYR A 462 4.81 -12.51 15.50
N ARG A 463 3.64 -12.40 16.13
CA ARG A 463 3.19 -13.37 17.15
C ARG A 463 2.98 -14.77 16.57
N HIS A 464 2.43 -14.85 15.35
CA HIS A 464 2.33 -16.10 14.60
C HIS A 464 3.72 -16.68 14.32
N PHE A 465 4.60 -15.84 13.80
CA PHE A 465 5.94 -16.24 13.36
C PHE A 465 6.92 -16.55 14.51
N ASP A 466 6.61 -16.14 15.74
CA ASP A 466 7.35 -16.59 16.93
C ASP A 466 7.24 -18.11 17.12
N HIS A 467 6.18 -18.74 16.59
CA HIS A 467 5.95 -20.19 16.64
C HIS A 467 6.38 -20.93 15.37
N SER A 468 6.66 -20.20 14.29
CA SER A 468 7.06 -20.77 13.00
C SER A 468 8.19 -19.95 12.35
N PRO A 469 9.34 -19.75 13.05
CA PRO A 469 10.41 -18.85 12.59
C PRO A 469 11.07 -19.34 11.28
N GLU A 470 10.98 -20.62 10.94
CA GLU A 470 11.49 -21.20 9.70
C GLU A 470 10.75 -20.74 8.44
N THR A 471 9.53 -20.20 8.60
CA THR A 471 8.70 -19.69 7.49
C THR A 471 8.97 -18.22 7.18
N VAL A 472 9.89 -17.58 7.91
CA VAL A 472 10.19 -16.14 7.79
C VAL A 472 11.37 -15.91 6.85
N SER A 473 11.21 -14.94 5.93
CA SER A 473 12.32 -14.35 5.17
C SER A 473 12.96 -13.21 5.96
N PHE A 474 12.17 -12.28 6.49
CA PHE A 474 12.62 -11.17 7.34
C PHE A 474 11.60 -10.91 8.46
N HIS A 475 12.09 -10.81 9.68
CA HIS A 475 11.27 -10.60 10.86
C HIS A 475 10.75 -9.14 10.94
N PHE A 476 9.61 -8.94 11.57
CA PHE A 476 9.17 -7.63 12.03
C PHE A 476 10.30 -6.92 12.78
N GLY A 477 10.47 -5.63 12.51
CA GLY A 477 11.53 -4.82 13.11
C GLY A 477 12.91 -4.97 12.47
N HIS A 478 13.11 -5.91 11.53
CA HIS A 478 14.40 -6.10 10.84
C HIS A 478 14.75 -4.91 9.95
N GLY A 479 16.05 -4.60 9.90
CA GLY A 479 16.66 -3.63 9.00
C GLY A 479 18.13 -3.47 9.33
N LEU A 480 18.97 -3.40 8.31
CA LEU A 480 20.42 -3.24 8.42
C LEU A 480 20.83 -1.77 8.33
N SER A 481 22.06 -1.47 8.70
CA SER A 481 22.72 -0.16 8.62
C SER A 481 24.07 -0.31 7.93
N TYR A 482 24.67 0.80 7.48
CA TYR A 482 26.07 0.82 7.00
C TYR A 482 27.08 0.91 8.14
N THR A 483 26.61 0.94 9.39
CA THR A 483 27.45 0.89 10.58
C THR A 483 27.02 -0.25 11.49
N THR A 484 27.80 -0.51 12.53
CA THR A 484 27.54 -1.54 13.53
C THR A 484 27.28 -0.92 14.89
N PHE A 485 26.55 -1.63 15.76
CA PHE A 485 26.20 -1.16 17.09
C PHE A 485 26.54 -2.21 18.16
N ALA A 486 27.05 -1.73 19.29
CA ALA A 486 27.22 -2.50 20.50
C ALA A 486 26.17 -2.09 21.56
N PHE A 487 25.75 -3.03 22.38
CA PHE A 487 24.73 -2.85 23.41
C PHE A 487 25.27 -3.24 24.78
N ASP A 488 25.11 -2.37 25.76
CA ASP A 488 25.53 -2.63 27.14
C ASP A 488 24.64 -1.94 28.19
N LYS A 489 24.89 -2.21 29.46
CA LYS A 489 24.24 -1.57 30.63
C LYS A 489 22.72 -1.51 30.54
N ALA A 490 22.10 -2.62 30.09
CA ALA A 490 20.65 -2.74 30.11
C ALA A 490 20.12 -2.68 31.56
N ALA A 491 19.01 -1.97 31.74
CA ALA A 491 18.31 -1.90 33.01
C ALA A 491 16.80 -1.82 32.81
N PHE A 492 16.06 -2.30 33.77
CA PHE A 492 14.61 -2.22 33.81
C PHE A 492 14.16 -1.68 35.16
N SER A 493 13.39 -0.61 35.17
CA SER A 493 12.83 -0.02 36.37
C SER A 493 11.34 -0.28 36.46
N THR A 494 10.91 -0.84 37.57
CA THR A 494 9.51 -0.99 37.91
C THR A 494 9.13 0.08 38.92
N SER A 495 8.08 0.83 38.67
CA SER A 495 7.40 1.58 39.71
C SER A 495 6.58 0.58 40.55
N THR A 496 7.01 0.33 41.79
CA THR A 496 6.43 -0.66 42.68
C THR A 496 5.03 -0.31 43.20
N LYS A 497 4.37 0.69 42.64
CA LYS A 497 2.99 1.03 43.00
C LYS A 497 1.99 0.28 42.13
N ILE A 498 1.20 -0.52 42.84
CA ILE A 498 0.00 -1.22 42.37
C ILE A 498 -0.80 -0.33 41.42
N ILE A 499 -1.28 -0.93 40.33
CA ILE A 499 -2.16 -0.37 39.32
C ILE A 499 -3.33 0.38 40.00
N SER A 500 -3.23 1.69 40.15
CA SER A 500 -4.38 2.56 40.38
C SER A 500 -4.73 3.26 39.06
N GLN A 501 -6.01 3.46 38.82
CA GLN A 501 -6.57 3.97 37.56
C GLN A 501 -6.02 5.33 37.09
N ASP A 502 -5.32 6.07 37.97
CA ASP A 502 -4.88 7.45 37.74
C ASP A 502 -3.36 7.65 37.79
N SER A 503 -2.55 6.58 37.78
CA SER A 503 -1.11 6.77 37.92
C SER A 503 -0.45 6.85 36.52
N GLU A 504 0.15 7.99 36.20
CA GLU A 504 1.14 8.19 35.12
C GLU A 504 2.43 7.37 35.33
N SER A 505 2.45 6.41 36.27
CA SER A 505 3.60 5.55 36.55
C SER A 505 3.77 4.53 35.46
N GLY A 506 4.76 4.77 34.60
CA GLY A 506 5.20 3.89 33.53
C GLY A 506 6.35 2.99 33.97
N TYR A 507 6.60 1.98 33.18
CA TYR A 507 7.81 1.17 33.22
C TYR A 507 8.82 1.77 32.24
N ILE A 508 10.11 1.68 32.56
CA ILE A 508 11.17 2.17 31.71
C ILE A 508 12.20 1.04 31.52
N ALA A 509 12.41 0.65 30.28
CA ALA A 509 13.51 -0.21 29.89
C ALA A 509 14.61 0.67 29.28
N THR A 510 15.85 0.50 29.72
CA THR A 510 17.00 1.27 29.22
C THR A 510 18.10 0.35 28.75
N ILE A 511 18.86 0.80 27.74
CA ILE A 511 20.06 0.13 27.26
C ILE A 511 20.97 1.16 26.56
N ASN A 512 22.28 1.07 26.79
CA ASN A 512 23.22 1.86 26.04
C ASN A 512 23.44 1.26 24.65
N VAL A 513 23.47 2.12 23.65
CA VAL A 513 23.83 1.78 22.27
C VAL A 513 25.02 2.59 21.85
N THR A 514 26.08 1.94 21.40
CA THR A 514 27.30 2.57 20.89
C THR A 514 27.45 2.28 19.41
N ASN A 515 27.64 3.31 18.60
CA ASN A 515 28.03 3.14 17.19
C ASN A 515 29.50 2.71 17.15
N THR A 516 29.76 1.49 16.69
CA THR A 516 31.11 0.88 16.65
C THR A 516 31.77 0.91 15.26
N GLY A 517 31.05 1.44 14.25
CA GLY A 517 31.60 1.59 12.89
C GLY A 517 32.03 3.03 12.61
N ASP A 518 32.31 3.31 11.32
CA ASP A 518 33.00 4.54 10.88
C ASP A 518 32.06 5.60 10.26
N VAL A 519 30.76 5.29 10.14
CA VAL A 519 29.75 6.21 9.56
C VAL A 519 28.62 6.49 10.54
N ASN A 520 27.95 7.62 10.36
CA ASN A 520 26.73 7.93 11.10
C ASN A 520 25.68 6.87 10.83
N GLY A 521 24.93 6.48 11.85
CA GLY A 521 23.84 5.53 11.70
C GLY A 521 22.77 5.68 12.77
N SER A 522 21.66 5.02 12.55
CA SER A 522 20.57 4.99 13.53
C SER A 522 20.20 3.56 13.87
N GLU A 523 19.93 3.32 15.15
CA GLU A 523 19.45 2.04 15.64
C GLU A 523 18.09 2.22 16.33
N VAL A 524 17.24 1.20 16.25
CA VAL A 524 15.93 1.19 16.90
C VAL A 524 15.90 0.11 17.97
N VAL A 525 15.89 0.54 19.23
CA VAL A 525 15.68 -0.36 20.36
C VAL A 525 14.18 -0.61 20.51
N GLN A 526 13.79 -1.87 20.49
CA GLN A 526 12.42 -2.34 20.60
C GLN A 526 12.24 -3.08 21.93
N VAL A 527 11.13 -2.83 22.63
CA VAL A 527 10.82 -3.48 23.90
C VAL A 527 9.60 -4.36 23.72
N TYR A 528 9.78 -5.64 24.01
CA TYR A 528 8.72 -6.63 23.95
C TYR A 528 8.37 -7.13 25.36
N LEU A 529 7.08 -7.29 25.61
CA LEU A 529 6.52 -7.83 26.84
C LEU A 529 5.85 -9.18 26.56
N THR A 530 6.20 -10.19 27.33
CA THR A 530 5.52 -11.49 27.31
C THR A 530 4.86 -11.68 28.69
N PRO A 531 3.55 -11.82 28.76
CA PRO A 531 2.84 -12.11 30.01
C PRO A 531 3.12 -13.56 30.48
N PRO A 532 2.78 -13.88 31.76
CA PRO A 532 3.00 -15.23 32.28
C PRO A 532 2.19 -16.25 31.50
N SER A 533 2.84 -17.36 31.13
CA SER A 533 2.17 -18.49 30.49
C SER A 533 1.35 -19.25 31.52
N ASN A 534 0.11 -18.88 31.71
CA ASN A 534 -0.85 -19.77 32.35
C ASN A 534 -1.20 -20.85 31.31
N ALA A 535 -0.86 -22.08 31.58
CA ALA A 535 -0.81 -23.22 30.65
C ALA A 535 -2.12 -23.56 29.89
N THR A 536 -3.13 -22.77 30.01
CA THR A 536 -4.45 -22.95 29.37
C THR A 536 -4.86 -21.79 28.49
N ASP A 537 -4.13 -20.67 28.44
CA ASP A 537 -4.53 -19.49 27.68
C ASP A 537 -3.61 -19.27 26.47
N ILE A 538 -4.15 -19.53 25.29
CA ILE A 538 -3.53 -19.32 23.96
C ILE A 538 -3.26 -17.80 23.74
N ARG A 539 -3.73 -16.93 24.60
CA ARG A 539 -3.72 -15.46 24.47
C ARG A 539 -2.45 -14.78 24.98
N THR A 540 -1.60 -15.49 25.70
CA THR A 540 -0.34 -14.93 26.25
C THR A 540 0.73 -14.81 25.19
N GLN A 541 0.61 -13.81 24.33
CA GLN A 541 1.55 -13.56 23.24
C GLN A 541 2.50 -12.42 23.57
N ARG A 542 3.74 -12.55 23.10
CA ARG A 542 4.72 -11.47 23.13
C ARG A 542 4.20 -10.27 22.32
N LYS A 543 4.24 -9.06 22.88
CA LYS A 543 3.83 -7.83 22.21
C LYS A 543 4.89 -6.74 22.29
N LEU A 544 5.03 -5.95 21.23
CA LEU A 544 5.83 -4.73 21.25
C LEU A 544 5.10 -3.70 22.10
N VAL A 545 5.77 -3.17 23.15
CA VAL A 545 5.20 -2.20 24.08
C VAL A 545 5.83 -0.81 23.96
N GLY A 546 6.93 -0.70 23.20
CA GLY A 546 7.56 0.58 22.93
C GLY A 546 8.84 0.43 22.12
N PHE A 547 9.31 1.54 21.57
CA PHE A 547 10.59 1.61 20.86
C PHE A 547 11.18 3.01 20.91
N GLU A 548 12.49 3.11 20.69
CA GLU A 548 13.19 4.38 20.55
C GLU A 548 14.23 4.29 19.43
N LYS A 549 14.26 5.28 18.54
CA LYS A 549 15.26 5.43 17.47
C LYS A 549 16.35 6.38 17.94
N LEU A 550 17.59 5.91 17.96
CA LEU A 550 18.77 6.67 18.32
C LEU A 550 19.62 6.98 17.09
N VAL A 551 19.96 8.24 16.88
CA VAL A 551 20.95 8.68 15.87
C VAL A 551 22.29 8.81 16.55
N LEU A 552 23.33 8.14 16.01
CA LEU A 552 24.66 8.01 16.63
C LEU A 552 25.76 8.31 15.64
N HIS A 553 26.70 9.16 16.05
CA HIS A 553 27.96 9.37 15.33
C HIS A 553 28.95 8.21 15.62
N PRO A 554 29.98 8.02 14.79
CA PRO A 554 31.04 7.04 15.07
C PRO A 554 31.63 7.19 16.47
N GLY A 555 31.66 6.10 17.23
CA GLY A 555 32.15 6.08 18.63
C GLY A 555 31.17 6.67 19.65
N GLU A 556 30.06 7.26 19.25
CA GLU A 556 29.07 7.83 20.18
C GLU A 556 28.26 6.74 20.87
N THR A 557 28.01 6.96 22.17
CA THR A 557 27.11 6.14 22.99
C THR A 557 25.94 6.96 23.47
N LYS A 558 24.71 6.47 23.27
CA LYS A 558 23.48 7.02 23.84
C LYS A 558 22.71 5.94 24.56
N SER A 559 21.96 6.34 25.58
CA SER A 559 21.01 5.43 26.25
C SER A 559 19.64 5.56 25.61
N ALA A 560 19.08 4.43 25.17
CA ALA A 560 17.66 4.33 24.88
C ALA A 560 16.88 4.30 26.21
N HIS A 561 15.76 5.01 26.26
CA HIS A 561 14.84 5.08 27.39
C HIS A 561 13.42 4.79 26.92
N VAL A 562 13.09 3.53 26.75
CA VAL A 562 11.77 3.12 26.26
C VAL A 562 10.80 3.04 27.42
N ALA A 563 9.94 4.04 27.51
CA ALA A 563 8.85 4.08 28.47
C ALA A 563 7.59 3.42 27.90
N PHE A 564 6.88 2.66 28.72
CA PHE A 564 5.59 2.10 28.33
C PHE A 564 4.62 2.11 29.52
N ALA A 565 3.34 2.25 29.20
CA ALA A 565 2.31 2.42 30.19
C ALA A 565 1.87 1.09 30.78
N GLN A 566 1.28 1.15 31.96
CA GLN A 566 0.73 0.00 32.66
C GLN A 566 -0.41 -0.70 31.90
N ILE A 567 -1.13 0.04 31.05
CA ILE A 567 -2.16 -0.50 30.16
C ILE A 567 -1.64 -1.61 29.24
N GLU A 568 -0.33 -1.62 28.94
CA GLU A 568 0.30 -2.63 28.10
C GLU A 568 0.28 -4.04 28.71
N PHE A 569 0.04 -4.15 30.00
CA PHE A 569 -0.10 -5.44 30.69
C PHE A 569 -1.53 -5.96 30.67
N LEU A 570 -2.50 -5.14 30.29
CA LEU A 570 -3.90 -5.51 30.30
C LEU A 570 -4.23 -6.49 29.19
N GLU A 571 -5.02 -7.50 29.53
CA GLU A 571 -5.65 -8.45 28.63
C GLU A 571 -7.15 -8.49 28.90
N TRP A 572 -7.93 -8.66 27.82
CA TRP A 572 -9.38 -8.79 27.95
C TRP A 572 -9.75 -10.20 28.40
N ASP A 573 -10.36 -10.31 29.59
CA ASP A 573 -10.94 -11.55 30.11
C ASP A 573 -12.40 -11.65 29.67
N GLU A 574 -12.68 -12.48 28.66
CA GLU A 574 -14.03 -12.66 28.11
C GLU A 574 -14.98 -13.26 29.14
N GLY A 575 -14.50 -14.18 29.99
CA GLY A 575 -15.31 -14.84 31.02
C GLY A 575 -15.81 -13.86 32.09
N LYS A 576 -15.02 -12.82 32.32
CA LYS A 576 -15.33 -11.78 33.30
C LYS A 576 -15.77 -10.47 32.67
N SER A 577 -15.75 -10.37 31.33
CA SER A 577 -16.05 -9.15 30.53
C SER A 577 -15.33 -7.91 31.07
N ARG A 578 -14.02 -8.03 31.32
CA ARG A 578 -13.19 -6.95 31.88
C ARG A 578 -11.73 -7.06 31.52
N TRP A 579 -11.02 -5.95 31.59
CA TRP A 579 -9.59 -5.91 31.46
C TRP A 579 -8.90 -6.38 32.74
N SER A 580 -7.87 -7.20 32.65
CA SER A 580 -7.11 -7.73 33.79
C SER A 580 -5.63 -7.87 33.43
N VAL A 581 -4.79 -7.78 34.47
CA VAL A 581 -3.38 -8.16 34.39
C VAL A 581 -3.24 -9.51 35.09
N ALA A 582 -2.65 -10.46 34.40
CA ALA A 582 -2.40 -11.78 34.96
C ALA A 582 -1.30 -11.73 36.01
N ALA A 583 -1.54 -12.38 37.18
CA ALA A 583 -0.49 -12.65 38.15
C ALA A 583 0.52 -13.65 37.60
N GLY A 584 1.78 -13.49 37.95
CA GLY A 584 2.86 -14.37 37.54
C GLY A 584 4.11 -13.64 37.10
N GLU A 585 5.03 -14.37 36.49
CA GLU A 585 6.30 -13.85 35.99
C GLU A 585 6.13 -13.31 34.58
N HIS A 586 6.40 -12.03 34.41
CA HIS A 586 6.40 -11.34 33.11
C HIS A 586 7.83 -11.21 32.61
N LEU A 587 7.99 -11.34 31.28
CA LEU A 587 9.27 -11.22 30.60
C LEU A 587 9.31 -9.92 29.78
N VAL A 588 10.37 -9.13 29.95
CA VAL A 588 10.66 -7.93 29.16
C VAL A 588 11.94 -8.18 28.39
N GLU A 589 11.88 -8.07 27.05
CA GLU A 589 13.00 -8.23 26.14
C GLU A 589 13.32 -6.91 25.46
N LEU A 590 14.59 -6.47 25.49
CA LEU A 590 15.10 -5.39 24.65
C LEU A 590 15.76 -6.03 23.43
N SER A 591 15.33 -5.63 22.25
CA SER A 591 15.72 -6.25 20.99
C SER A 591 15.86 -5.22 19.88
N THR A 592 16.43 -5.61 18.74
CA THR A 592 16.48 -4.81 17.51
C THR A 592 15.51 -5.31 16.43
N SER A 593 14.89 -6.47 16.65
CA SER A 593 13.80 -7.02 15.82
C SER A 593 12.98 -8.03 16.61
N ALA A 594 11.95 -8.59 15.99
CA ALA A 594 11.19 -9.70 16.57
C ALA A 594 11.95 -11.04 16.57
N ALA A 595 13.07 -11.15 15.86
CA ALA A 595 13.86 -12.38 15.88
C ALA A 595 14.45 -12.63 17.28
N LYS A 596 14.35 -13.88 17.76
CA LYS A 596 14.92 -14.26 19.07
C LYS A 596 16.44 -14.06 19.13
N ALA A 597 17.14 -14.19 18.00
CA ALA A 597 18.59 -13.98 17.91
C ALA A 597 18.99 -12.50 18.11
N ASP A 598 18.06 -11.57 17.94
CA ASP A 598 18.30 -10.14 18.04
C ASP A 598 18.05 -9.55 19.43
N VAL A 599 17.64 -10.38 20.40
CA VAL A 599 17.45 -9.97 21.80
C VAL A 599 18.80 -9.61 22.41
N LYS A 600 18.90 -8.40 22.98
CA LYS A 600 20.10 -7.83 23.60
C LYS A 600 20.10 -7.93 25.13
N ALA A 601 18.92 -7.87 25.74
CA ALA A 601 18.78 -8.01 27.19
C ALA A 601 17.37 -8.53 27.52
N THR A 602 17.28 -9.22 28.67
CA THR A 602 16.05 -9.83 29.18
C THR A 602 15.90 -9.54 30.67
N PHE A 603 14.72 -9.19 31.09
CA PHE A 603 14.35 -8.98 32.50
C PHE A 603 13.08 -9.73 32.81
N THR A 604 12.99 -10.25 34.03
CA THR A 604 11.77 -10.82 34.57
C THR A 604 11.31 -10.01 35.78
N PHE A 605 10.01 -9.89 35.94
CA PHE A 605 9.40 -9.34 37.16
C PHE A 605 8.08 -10.04 37.43
N LYS A 606 7.71 -10.07 38.70
CA LYS A 606 6.53 -10.80 39.16
C LYS A 606 5.42 -9.85 39.62
N ILE A 607 4.22 -10.13 39.13
CA ILE A 607 2.98 -9.53 39.64
C ILE A 607 2.34 -10.56 40.58
N GLU A 608 2.12 -10.22 41.85
CA GLU A 608 1.73 -11.18 42.87
C GLU A 608 0.24 -11.57 42.81
N GLU A 609 -0.63 -10.66 42.36
CA GLU A 609 -2.08 -10.88 42.33
C GLU A 609 -2.68 -10.33 41.03
N ASP A 610 -3.73 -10.98 40.52
CA ASP A 610 -4.49 -10.48 39.41
C ASP A 610 -5.05 -9.09 39.71
N CYS A 611 -4.75 -8.13 38.87
CA CYS A 611 -5.28 -6.78 38.95
C CYS A 611 -6.35 -6.56 37.88
N VAL A 612 -7.44 -5.93 38.30
CA VAL A 612 -8.61 -5.72 37.47
C VAL A 612 -8.91 -4.23 37.34
N THR A 613 -9.20 -3.79 36.10
CA THR A 613 -9.73 -2.46 35.87
C THR A 613 -11.10 -2.52 35.20
N SER A 614 -12.03 -1.68 35.64
CA SER A 614 -13.36 -1.57 35.07
C SER A 614 -13.47 -0.54 33.95
N ARG A 615 -12.37 0.18 33.63
CA ARG A 615 -12.35 1.24 32.63
C ARG A 615 -11.02 1.21 31.85
N LEU A 616 -11.13 1.27 30.51
CA LEU A 616 -10.16 1.87 29.63
C LEU A 616 -10.57 3.32 29.38
#